data_7f304b3ad5127e6dd524d191faeac9c3
#
_entry.id   7f304b3ad5127e6dd524d191faeac9c3
#
_cell.length_a   1.000
_cell.length_b   1.000
_cell.length_c   1.000
_cell.angle_alpha   90.00
_cell.angle_beta   90.00
_cell.angle_gamma   90.00
#
_symmetry.space_group_name_H-M   'P 1'
#
loop_
_entity.id
_entity.type
_entity.pdbx_description
1 polymer ?
#
loop_
_entity_poly.entity_id
_entity_poly.type
_entity_poly.pdbx_seq_one_letter_code
_entity_poly.pdbx_strand_id
1 'polypeptide(L)'
;GCGQKKTELVNVSYDATREFYKEYNRLFENYWYDRTGEKVEVIQSHGGSGKQALEVANGLGADVVTLALEGDVNVIRDEGLIDDGYINDYSDDSSPYTSTIVFLVRKGNPKNIKDWDDLLNDGVKVITPNPKTSGGARWNFLAAWYYFKKQGQTEEQVQASVTKLYKNVAVLDSGARGSSTTFAENGQGDVLIAWENEAFFALQEYPGEYEIVVPSASVLCQPTVAKVDEVTQMNGTEELADAYLSFLYTDDAQRLEAQNFYRPVNKDIQKEYEASSDSRNIKEIPSDGKWIVKDIDMADIRYFGGWEAATQKFFSDGGIFDKIYD
;
A
#
# COMPACT_ATOMS: atom_id res chain seq x y z
N GLY A 1 3.19 -42.36 11.38
CA GLY A 1 2.52 -41.45 12.28
C GLY A 1 1.66 -40.45 11.54
N CYS A 2 0.39 -40.38 11.92
CA CYS A 2 -0.51 -39.39 11.36
C CYS A 2 -0.02 -38.01 11.76
N GLY A 3 0.41 -37.19 10.79
CA GLY A 3 0.73 -35.80 11.02
C GLY A 3 -0.50 -35.04 11.54
N GLN A 4 -0.30 -34.09 12.44
CA GLN A 4 -1.36 -33.18 12.86
C GLN A 4 -1.94 -32.48 11.64
N LYS A 5 -3.26 -32.46 11.55
CA LYS A 5 -3.97 -31.74 10.51
C LYS A 5 -3.75 -30.25 10.73
N LYS A 6 -3.33 -29.53 9.69
CA LYS A 6 -3.15 -28.08 9.74
C LYS A 6 -4.50 -27.38 9.63
N THR A 7 -4.70 -26.38 10.47
CA THR A 7 -5.80 -25.44 10.31
C THR A 7 -5.39 -24.40 9.28
N GLU A 8 -6.22 -24.15 8.29
CA GLU A 8 -5.95 -23.14 7.27
C GLU A 8 -6.54 -21.79 7.67
N LEU A 9 -5.77 -20.73 7.45
CA LEU A 9 -6.21 -19.35 7.59
C LEU A 9 -5.94 -18.64 6.25
N VAL A 10 -6.99 -18.18 5.61
CA VAL A 10 -6.88 -17.52 4.30
C VAL A 10 -6.74 -16.01 4.48
N ASN A 11 -5.62 -15.45 4.05
CA ASN A 11 -5.36 -14.01 4.02
C ASN A 11 -5.36 -13.52 2.57
N VAL A 12 -6.28 -12.63 2.25
CA VAL A 12 -6.34 -11.96 0.94
C VAL A 12 -5.77 -10.57 1.09
N SER A 13 -4.66 -10.30 0.42
CA SER A 13 -3.89 -9.07 0.55
C SER A 13 -3.73 -8.35 -0.80
N TYR A 14 -3.19 -7.14 -0.77
CA TYR A 14 -2.80 -6.47 -1.99
C TYR A 14 -1.37 -6.88 -2.40
N ASP A 15 -0.99 -6.58 -3.65
CA ASP A 15 0.17 -7.20 -4.28
C ASP A 15 1.54 -6.78 -3.71
N ALA A 16 1.66 -5.59 -3.14
CA ALA A 16 2.93 -5.07 -2.63
C ALA A 16 3.39 -5.69 -1.29
N THR A 17 2.55 -6.50 -0.65
CA THR A 17 2.85 -7.11 0.66
C THR A 17 3.46 -8.51 0.56
N ARG A 18 3.84 -8.97 -0.63
CA ARG A 18 4.28 -10.36 -0.86
C ARG A 18 5.43 -10.77 0.06
N GLU A 19 6.50 -9.98 0.09
CA GLU A 19 7.70 -10.30 0.86
C GLU A 19 7.43 -10.23 2.36
N PHE A 20 6.68 -9.19 2.78
CA PHE A 20 6.33 -9.02 4.19
C PHE A 20 5.52 -10.22 4.71
N TYR A 21 4.41 -10.57 4.04
CA TYR A 21 3.56 -11.66 4.54
C TYR A 21 4.22 -13.03 4.42
N LYS A 22 5.14 -13.21 3.49
CA LYS A 22 5.92 -14.45 3.44
C LYS A 22 6.68 -14.68 4.76
N GLU A 23 7.33 -13.65 5.26
CA GLU A 23 8.07 -13.71 6.53
C GLU A 23 7.12 -13.67 7.74
N TYR A 24 6.12 -12.79 7.70
CA TYR A 24 5.15 -12.61 8.77
C TYR A 24 4.36 -13.88 9.03
N ASN A 25 3.89 -14.54 7.98
CA ASN A 25 3.10 -15.76 8.12
C ASN A 25 3.89 -16.85 8.83
N ARG A 26 5.17 -16.98 8.49
CA ARG A 26 6.06 -17.95 9.16
C ARG A 26 6.27 -17.60 10.64
N LEU A 27 6.49 -16.31 10.92
CA LEU A 27 6.65 -15.81 12.29
C LEU A 27 5.38 -16.09 13.12
N PHE A 28 4.22 -15.79 12.57
CA PHE A 28 2.94 -16.04 13.24
C PHE A 28 2.65 -17.50 13.43
N GLU A 29 2.87 -18.34 12.42
CA GLU A 29 2.65 -19.81 12.50
C GLU A 29 3.47 -20.41 13.63
N ASN A 30 4.74 -20.01 13.78
CA ASN A 30 5.61 -20.46 14.86
C ASN A 30 5.14 -19.95 16.23
N TYR A 31 4.77 -18.67 16.32
CA TYR A 31 4.23 -18.08 17.55
C TYR A 31 2.98 -18.82 18.02
N TRP A 32 2.05 -19.07 17.11
CA TRP A 32 0.79 -19.71 17.43
C TRP A 32 0.98 -21.18 17.87
N TYR A 33 1.86 -21.90 17.18
CA TYR A 33 2.20 -23.27 17.54
C TYR A 33 2.84 -23.35 18.93
N ASP A 34 3.78 -22.49 19.23
CA ASP A 34 4.46 -22.45 20.53
C ASP A 34 3.49 -22.14 21.67
N ARG A 35 2.47 -21.32 21.40
CA ARG A 35 1.50 -20.91 22.40
C ARG A 35 0.35 -21.90 22.57
N THR A 36 -0.10 -22.53 21.52
CA THR A 36 -1.34 -23.35 21.51
C THR A 36 -1.14 -24.81 21.15
N GLY A 37 -0.03 -25.16 20.53
CA GLY A 37 0.20 -26.49 19.97
C GLY A 37 -0.55 -26.71 18.65
N GLU A 38 -1.29 -25.72 18.14
CA GLU A 38 -2.03 -25.82 16.89
C GLU A 38 -1.14 -25.48 15.71
N LYS A 39 -1.11 -26.38 14.72
CA LYS A 39 -0.45 -26.11 13.44
C LYS A 39 -1.39 -25.34 12.53
N VAL A 40 -0.93 -24.19 12.07
CA VAL A 40 -1.65 -23.32 11.15
C VAL A 40 -0.86 -23.16 9.85
N GLU A 41 -1.57 -23.22 8.74
CA GLU A 41 -1.03 -22.83 7.43
C GLU A 41 -1.80 -21.61 6.95
N VAL A 42 -1.08 -20.50 6.76
CA VAL A 42 -1.69 -19.30 6.18
C VAL A 42 -1.67 -19.45 4.66
N ILE A 43 -2.86 -19.43 4.08
CA ILE A 43 -3.03 -19.46 2.62
C ILE A 43 -3.07 -18.00 2.15
N GLN A 44 -2.07 -17.60 1.40
CA GLN A 44 -1.83 -16.21 1.04
C GLN A 44 -2.14 -15.96 -0.43
N SER A 45 -2.88 -14.88 -0.68
CA SER A 45 -3.18 -14.39 -2.03
C SER A 45 -2.77 -12.92 -2.13
N HIS A 46 -2.29 -12.51 -3.30
CA HIS A 46 -1.88 -11.15 -3.60
C HIS A 46 -2.43 -10.73 -4.96
N GLY A 47 -2.79 -9.44 -5.08
CA GLY A 47 -3.30 -8.87 -6.30
C GLY A 47 -3.64 -7.39 -6.09
N GLY A 48 -4.17 -6.73 -7.09
CA GLY A 48 -4.66 -5.36 -6.93
C GLY A 48 -5.72 -5.31 -5.82
N SER A 49 -5.59 -4.35 -4.91
CA SER A 49 -6.43 -4.27 -3.70
C SER A 49 -7.92 -4.22 -4.02
N GLY A 50 -8.32 -3.38 -4.99
CA GLY A 50 -9.72 -3.27 -5.40
C GLY A 50 -10.25 -4.54 -6.04
N LYS A 51 -9.43 -5.20 -6.85
CA LYS A 51 -9.77 -6.50 -7.45
C LYS A 51 -9.95 -7.57 -6.38
N GLN A 52 -9.03 -7.64 -5.41
CA GLN A 52 -9.12 -8.58 -4.28
C GLN A 52 -10.39 -8.34 -3.46
N ALA A 53 -10.72 -7.07 -3.19
CA ALA A 53 -11.94 -6.71 -2.46
C ALA A 53 -13.20 -7.21 -3.17
N LEU A 54 -13.28 -7.04 -4.49
CA LEU A 54 -14.42 -7.51 -5.27
C LEU A 54 -14.54 -9.04 -5.24
N GLU A 55 -13.44 -9.77 -5.32
CA GLU A 55 -13.45 -11.22 -5.27
C GLU A 55 -13.97 -11.73 -3.92
N VAL A 56 -13.54 -11.11 -2.82
CA VAL A 56 -14.04 -11.47 -1.48
C VAL A 56 -15.51 -11.09 -1.35
N ALA A 57 -15.90 -9.90 -1.79
CA ALA A 57 -17.30 -9.46 -1.78
C ALA A 57 -18.21 -10.39 -2.58
N ASN A 58 -17.68 -11.03 -3.62
CA ASN A 58 -18.42 -11.96 -4.48
C ASN A 58 -18.32 -13.42 -4.03
N GLY A 59 -17.76 -13.69 -2.85
CA GLY A 59 -17.81 -15.01 -2.23
C GLY A 59 -16.48 -15.77 -2.14
N LEU A 60 -15.35 -15.18 -2.53
CA LEU A 60 -14.05 -15.79 -2.24
C LEU A 60 -13.85 -15.88 -0.73
N GLY A 61 -13.69 -17.10 -0.22
CA GLY A 61 -13.61 -17.37 1.22
C GLY A 61 -12.30 -16.93 1.83
N ALA A 62 -12.26 -15.68 2.31
CA ALA A 62 -11.12 -15.16 3.06
C ALA A 62 -11.46 -15.08 4.55
N ASP A 63 -10.58 -15.53 5.43
CA ASP A 63 -10.74 -15.35 6.87
C ASP A 63 -10.37 -13.93 7.29
N VAL A 64 -9.32 -13.37 6.68
CA VAL A 64 -8.88 -12.00 6.89
C VAL A 64 -8.56 -11.35 5.55
N VAL A 65 -8.70 -10.03 5.52
CA VAL A 65 -8.24 -9.19 4.42
C VAL A 65 -7.24 -8.18 4.95
N THR A 66 -6.19 -7.93 4.18
CA THR A 66 -5.13 -6.98 4.49
C THR A 66 -4.92 -6.12 3.25
N LEU A 67 -5.79 -5.13 3.07
CA LEU A 67 -5.92 -4.38 1.83
C LEU A 67 -5.24 -3.01 1.91
N ALA A 68 -5.08 -2.35 0.78
CA ALA A 68 -4.32 -1.11 0.69
C ALA A 68 -5.04 0.11 1.26
N LEU A 69 -6.36 0.01 1.51
CA LEU A 69 -7.14 1.14 2.02
C LEU A 69 -8.49 0.68 2.60
N GLU A 70 -9.00 1.47 3.53
CA GLU A 70 -10.31 1.26 4.15
C GLU A 70 -11.44 1.17 3.12
N GLY A 71 -11.37 1.98 2.05
CA GLY A 71 -12.41 1.97 1.02
C GLY A 71 -12.60 0.61 0.37
N ASP A 72 -11.54 -0.17 0.20
CA ASP A 72 -11.64 -1.53 -0.36
C ASP A 72 -12.24 -2.51 0.66
N VAL A 73 -11.91 -2.36 1.94
CA VAL A 73 -12.54 -3.17 3.00
C VAL A 73 -14.05 -2.86 3.07
N ASN A 74 -14.43 -1.59 2.90
CA ASN A 74 -15.83 -1.17 2.89
C ASN A 74 -16.66 -1.85 1.80
N VAL A 75 -16.07 -2.17 0.66
CA VAL A 75 -16.74 -2.91 -0.42
C VAL A 75 -17.23 -4.28 0.09
N ILE A 76 -16.43 -4.94 0.91
CA ILE A 76 -16.75 -6.24 1.51
C ILE A 76 -17.78 -6.06 2.63
N ARG A 77 -17.61 -5.04 3.46
CA ARG A 77 -18.57 -4.68 4.53
C ARG A 77 -19.96 -4.44 3.95
N ASP A 78 -20.04 -3.74 2.84
CA ASP A 78 -21.33 -3.37 2.21
C ASP A 78 -22.11 -4.58 1.72
N GLU A 79 -21.42 -5.72 1.50
CA GLU A 79 -22.07 -7.01 1.20
C GLU A 79 -22.45 -7.78 2.48
N GLY A 80 -22.29 -7.20 3.66
CA GLY A 80 -22.66 -7.83 4.91
C GLY A 80 -21.68 -8.87 5.44
N LEU A 81 -20.47 -8.96 4.86
CA LEU A 81 -19.49 -9.99 5.22
C LEU A 81 -18.55 -9.57 6.36
N ILE A 82 -18.41 -8.29 6.59
CA ILE A 82 -17.58 -7.68 7.62
C ILE A 82 -18.46 -6.74 8.47
N ASP A 83 -18.27 -6.77 9.79
CA ASP A 83 -19.03 -5.92 10.73
C ASP A 83 -18.73 -4.44 10.48
N ASP A 84 -19.75 -3.59 10.65
CA ASP A 84 -19.63 -2.15 10.40
C ASP A 84 -18.56 -1.46 11.25
N GLY A 85 -18.33 -1.92 12.46
CA GLY A 85 -17.35 -1.33 13.37
C GLY A 85 -15.92 -1.83 13.22
N TYR A 86 -15.60 -2.54 12.15
CA TYR A 86 -14.30 -3.22 11.98
C TYR A 86 -13.09 -2.30 12.15
N ILE A 87 -13.22 -1.03 11.77
CA ILE A 87 -12.10 -0.07 11.80
C ILE A 87 -11.59 0.14 13.25
N ASN A 88 -12.41 -0.09 14.25
CA ASN A 88 -12.07 0.06 15.65
C ASN A 88 -11.64 -1.25 16.31
N ASP A 89 -11.61 -2.36 15.59
CA ASP A 89 -11.23 -3.65 16.15
C ASP A 89 -9.76 -3.69 16.57
N TYR A 90 -8.90 -2.96 15.88
CA TYR A 90 -7.46 -2.90 16.15
C TYR A 90 -7.00 -1.46 16.25
N SER A 91 -5.87 -1.23 16.91
CA SER A 91 -5.28 0.10 17.09
C SER A 91 -4.98 0.80 15.77
N ASP A 92 -4.90 2.13 15.82
CA ASP A 92 -4.52 2.97 14.68
C ASP A 92 -5.48 2.79 13.49
N ASP A 93 -6.79 2.75 13.77
CA ASP A 93 -7.84 2.56 12.77
C ASP A 93 -7.63 1.28 11.94
N SER A 94 -7.22 0.19 12.64
CA SER A 94 -6.95 -1.10 12.02
C SER A 94 -5.90 -1.02 10.90
N SER A 95 -4.93 -0.11 11.04
CA SER A 95 -3.80 0.07 10.13
C SER A 95 -2.49 -0.19 10.88
N PRO A 96 -1.95 -1.41 10.82
CA PRO A 96 -0.77 -1.77 11.62
C PRO A 96 0.54 -1.25 11.05
N TYR A 97 0.56 -0.83 9.80
CA TYR A 97 1.72 -0.27 9.10
C TYR A 97 1.24 0.78 8.10
N THR A 98 2.12 1.72 7.78
CA THR A 98 1.82 2.80 6.84
C THR A 98 2.92 2.93 5.79
N SER A 99 2.66 3.76 4.81
CA SER A 99 3.62 4.08 3.76
C SER A 99 3.36 5.50 3.24
N THR A 100 4.15 5.92 2.28
CA THR A 100 3.95 7.19 1.58
C THR A 100 4.36 7.02 0.12
N ILE A 101 3.96 7.97 -0.72
CA ILE A 101 4.24 7.94 -2.15
C ILE A 101 5.54 8.68 -2.44
N VAL A 102 6.40 8.05 -3.22
CA VAL A 102 7.67 8.59 -3.70
C VAL A 102 7.80 8.36 -5.21
N PHE A 103 8.86 8.86 -5.81
CA PHE A 103 9.20 8.58 -7.21
C PHE A 103 10.41 7.67 -7.27
N LEU A 104 10.35 6.65 -8.12
CA LEU A 104 11.51 5.85 -8.48
C LEU A 104 11.93 6.25 -9.89
N VAL A 105 13.20 6.67 -10.03
CA VAL A 105 13.74 7.15 -11.31
C VAL A 105 14.95 6.34 -11.71
N ARG A 106 15.35 6.42 -12.99
CA ARG A 106 16.54 5.77 -13.51
C ARG A 106 17.79 6.36 -12.86
N LYS A 107 18.87 5.60 -12.79
CA LYS A 107 20.16 6.04 -12.26
C LYS A 107 20.57 7.39 -12.88
N GLY A 108 20.99 8.32 -12.04
CA GLY A 108 21.39 9.65 -12.45
C GLY A 108 20.24 10.61 -12.70
N ASN A 109 19.00 10.14 -12.57
CA ASN A 109 17.79 10.95 -12.77
C ASN A 109 17.83 11.74 -14.09
N PRO A 110 17.90 11.07 -15.25
CA PRO A 110 18.14 11.75 -16.53
C PRO A 110 17.06 12.76 -16.94
N LYS A 111 15.84 12.63 -16.41
CA LYS A 111 14.73 13.57 -16.68
C LYS A 111 14.63 14.67 -15.62
N ASN A 112 15.57 14.72 -14.67
CA ASN A 112 15.64 15.75 -13.65
C ASN A 112 14.32 15.89 -12.87
N ILE A 113 13.74 14.78 -12.45
CA ILE A 113 12.50 14.72 -11.68
C ILE A 113 12.80 15.10 -10.23
N LYS A 114 12.15 16.15 -9.73
CA LYS A 114 12.32 16.61 -8.35
C LYS A 114 11.01 16.65 -7.59
N ASP A 115 9.90 16.94 -8.28
CA ASP A 115 8.59 17.06 -7.67
C ASP A 115 7.49 16.72 -8.67
N TRP A 116 6.23 16.75 -8.25
CA TRP A 116 5.07 16.37 -9.04
C TRP A 116 4.93 17.16 -10.36
N ASP A 117 5.26 18.44 -10.34
CA ASP A 117 5.17 19.26 -11.55
C ASP A 117 6.12 18.81 -12.66
N ASP A 118 7.24 18.19 -12.31
CA ASP A 118 8.17 17.63 -13.30
C ASP A 118 7.56 16.45 -14.07
N LEU A 119 6.57 15.78 -13.51
CA LEU A 119 5.84 14.70 -14.16
C LEU A 119 4.90 15.19 -15.26
N LEU A 120 4.64 16.49 -15.32
CA LEU A 120 3.78 17.13 -16.32
C LEU A 120 4.54 17.47 -17.60
N ASN A 121 5.88 17.44 -17.56
CA ASN A 121 6.71 17.83 -18.71
C ASN A 121 6.51 16.91 -19.88
N ASP A 122 6.48 17.49 -21.08
CA ASP A 122 6.41 16.72 -22.31
C ASP A 122 7.62 15.76 -22.43
N GLY A 123 7.37 14.55 -22.85
CA GLY A 123 8.40 13.53 -23.01
C GLY A 123 8.75 12.76 -21.73
N VAL A 124 8.17 13.09 -20.58
CA VAL A 124 8.32 12.29 -19.36
C VAL A 124 7.28 11.16 -19.39
N LYS A 125 7.75 9.93 -19.35
CA LYS A 125 6.89 8.74 -19.34
C LYS A 125 6.70 8.26 -17.91
N VAL A 126 5.46 8.29 -17.44
CA VAL A 126 5.07 7.95 -16.07
C VAL A 126 4.45 6.55 -16.03
N ILE A 127 4.86 5.77 -15.04
CA ILE A 127 4.25 4.46 -14.74
C ILE A 127 3.52 4.57 -13.41
N THR A 128 2.25 4.16 -13.41
CA THR A 128 1.40 4.07 -12.22
C THR A 128 0.27 3.08 -12.51
N PRO A 129 -0.23 2.34 -11.50
CA PRO A 129 -1.31 1.39 -11.77
C PRO A 129 -2.68 2.05 -11.86
N ASN A 130 -3.68 1.24 -12.22
CA ASN A 130 -5.05 1.69 -12.43
C ASN A 130 -5.79 1.82 -11.10
N PRO A 131 -6.30 3.02 -10.74
CA PRO A 131 -7.03 3.21 -9.48
C PRO A 131 -8.38 2.48 -9.44
N LYS A 132 -8.88 1.96 -10.57
CA LYS A 132 -10.08 1.13 -10.58
C LYS A 132 -9.84 -0.27 -10.04
N THR A 133 -8.60 -0.78 -10.10
CA THR A 133 -8.23 -2.14 -9.64
C THR A 133 -7.20 -2.14 -8.54
N SER A 134 -6.44 -1.07 -8.37
CA SER A 134 -5.33 -0.94 -7.43
C SER A 134 -5.62 0.14 -6.40
N GLY A 135 -5.68 -0.27 -5.13
CA GLY A 135 -5.77 0.69 -4.01
C GLY A 135 -4.49 1.53 -3.90
N GLY A 136 -3.34 0.95 -4.21
CA GLY A 136 -2.09 1.70 -4.27
C GLY A 136 -2.15 2.87 -5.24
N ALA A 137 -2.79 2.65 -6.40
CA ALA A 137 -2.98 3.70 -7.41
C ALA A 137 -3.89 4.82 -6.94
N ARG A 138 -4.87 4.53 -6.10
CA ARG A 138 -5.73 5.57 -5.50
C ARG A 138 -4.93 6.52 -4.63
N TRP A 139 -4.05 5.97 -3.80
CA TRP A 139 -3.14 6.79 -3.01
C TRP A 139 -2.19 7.61 -3.88
N ASN A 140 -1.66 7.04 -4.98
CA ASN A 140 -0.83 7.78 -5.94
C ASN A 140 -1.58 8.99 -6.50
N PHE A 141 -2.82 8.79 -6.92
CA PHE A 141 -3.68 9.86 -7.45
C PHE A 141 -3.91 10.95 -6.40
N LEU A 142 -4.25 10.55 -5.17
CA LEU A 142 -4.52 11.51 -4.09
C LEU A 142 -3.28 12.32 -3.71
N ALA A 143 -2.10 11.71 -3.77
CA ALA A 143 -0.84 12.42 -3.51
C ALA A 143 -0.61 13.54 -4.53
N ALA A 144 -0.81 13.25 -5.82
CA ALA A 144 -0.73 14.26 -6.87
C ALA A 144 -1.74 15.38 -6.66
N TRP A 145 -2.98 15.01 -6.36
CA TRP A 145 -4.06 15.98 -6.10
C TRP A 145 -3.70 16.90 -4.95
N TYR A 146 -3.24 16.35 -3.84
CA TYR A 146 -2.83 17.11 -2.66
C TYR A 146 -1.72 18.10 -2.98
N TYR A 147 -0.69 17.68 -3.71
CA TYR A 147 0.42 18.54 -4.09
C TYR A 147 -0.07 19.79 -4.84
N PHE A 148 -0.87 19.62 -5.90
CA PHE A 148 -1.33 20.74 -6.71
C PHE A 148 -2.28 21.65 -5.93
N LYS A 149 -3.12 21.07 -5.07
CA LYS A 149 -3.98 21.86 -4.17
C LYS A 149 -3.14 22.76 -3.24
N LYS A 150 -2.06 22.23 -2.70
CA LYS A 150 -1.16 22.98 -1.82
C LYS A 150 -0.36 24.06 -2.55
N GLN A 151 -0.23 23.97 -3.86
CA GLN A 151 0.36 25.05 -4.66
C GLN A 151 -0.58 26.25 -4.84
N GLY A 152 -1.77 26.21 -4.25
CA GLY A 152 -2.75 27.28 -4.35
C GLY A 152 -3.65 27.19 -5.57
N GLN A 153 -3.64 26.10 -6.29
CA GLN A 153 -4.51 25.89 -7.44
C GLN A 153 -5.97 25.71 -7.01
N THR A 154 -6.90 26.20 -7.85
CA THR A 154 -8.33 25.94 -7.69
C THR A 154 -8.62 24.47 -8.02
N GLU A 155 -9.80 23.96 -7.63
CA GLU A 155 -10.21 22.59 -7.96
C GLU A 155 -10.10 22.30 -9.47
N GLU A 156 -10.52 23.24 -10.30
CA GLU A 156 -10.46 23.14 -11.76
C GLU A 156 -9.00 23.07 -12.26
N GLN A 157 -8.13 23.90 -11.68
CA GLN A 157 -6.70 23.89 -12.02
C GLN A 157 -6.02 22.60 -11.59
N VAL A 158 -6.35 22.10 -10.40
CA VAL A 158 -5.83 20.79 -9.92
C VAL A 158 -6.23 19.67 -10.88
N GLN A 159 -7.50 19.64 -11.27
CA GLN A 159 -7.98 18.63 -12.23
C GLN A 159 -7.22 18.73 -13.56
N ALA A 160 -6.95 19.94 -14.05
CA ALA A 160 -6.17 20.15 -15.28
C ALA A 160 -4.72 19.66 -15.12
N SER A 161 -4.08 19.92 -13.98
CA SER A 161 -2.72 19.45 -13.69
C SER A 161 -2.65 17.93 -13.63
N VAL A 162 -3.57 17.30 -12.91
CA VAL A 162 -3.63 15.83 -12.79
C VAL A 162 -3.96 15.19 -14.14
N THR A 163 -4.83 15.80 -14.95
CA THR A 163 -5.10 15.37 -16.32
C THR A 163 -3.81 15.35 -17.14
N LYS A 164 -3.02 16.41 -17.02
CA LYS A 164 -1.74 16.54 -17.76
C LYS A 164 -0.74 15.45 -17.31
N LEU A 165 -0.71 15.13 -16.01
CA LEU A 165 0.10 14.04 -15.49
C LEU A 165 -0.30 12.71 -16.14
N TYR A 166 -1.60 12.39 -16.15
CA TYR A 166 -2.08 11.11 -16.68
C TYR A 166 -1.98 11.01 -18.20
N LYS A 167 -1.85 12.11 -18.91
CA LYS A 167 -1.50 12.08 -20.35
C LYS A 167 -0.13 11.47 -20.59
N ASN A 168 0.76 11.57 -19.61
CA ASN A 168 2.11 10.99 -19.67
C ASN A 168 2.13 9.51 -19.23
N VAL A 169 0.98 8.96 -18.83
CA VAL A 169 0.84 7.56 -18.41
C VAL A 169 0.32 6.75 -19.59
N ALA A 170 1.18 5.90 -20.17
CA ALA A 170 0.81 5.08 -21.32
C ALA A 170 0.12 3.77 -20.92
N VAL A 171 0.47 3.19 -19.77
CA VAL A 171 0.01 1.88 -19.32
C VAL A 171 -0.48 1.98 -17.89
N LEU A 172 -1.71 1.49 -17.64
CA LEU A 172 -2.28 1.34 -16.30
C LEU A 172 -2.28 -0.15 -15.94
N ASP A 173 -1.28 -0.58 -15.19
CA ASP A 173 -1.20 -1.95 -14.68
C ASP A 173 -2.29 -2.20 -13.64
N SER A 174 -2.64 -3.48 -13.42
CA SER A 174 -3.73 -3.84 -12.50
C SER A 174 -3.40 -3.61 -11.03
N GLY A 175 -2.11 -3.58 -10.67
CA GLY A 175 -1.66 -3.40 -9.30
C GLY A 175 -0.25 -2.82 -9.22
N ALA A 176 0.17 -2.47 -8.01
CA ALA A 176 1.44 -1.80 -7.75
C ALA A 176 2.65 -2.65 -8.17
N ARG A 177 2.63 -3.96 -7.87
CA ARG A 177 3.73 -4.84 -8.28
C ARG A 177 3.82 -4.95 -9.81
N GLY A 178 2.70 -4.96 -10.51
CA GLY A 178 2.68 -4.94 -11.97
C GLY A 178 3.37 -3.70 -12.53
N SER A 179 3.14 -2.54 -11.93
CA SER A 179 3.80 -1.30 -12.33
C SER A 179 5.30 -1.32 -12.02
N SER A 180 5.70 -1.86 -10.86
CA SER A 180 7.12 -2.06 -10.53
C SER A 180 7.81 -2.97 -11.55
N THR A 181 7.16 -4.05 -11.96
CA THR A 181 7.66 -4.98 -12.98
C THR A 181 7.80 -4.28 -14.34
N THR A 182 6.78 -3.54 -14.75
CA THR A 182 6.80 -2.76 -16.01
C THR A 182 7.98 -1.81 -16.03
N PHE A 183 8.21 -1.08 -14.94
CA PHE A 183 9.28 -0.10 -14.84
C PHE A 183 10.65 -0.77 -14.69
N ALA A 184 10.82 -1.68 -13.71
CA ALA A 184 12.11 -2.23 -13.34
C ALA A 184 12.54 -3.38 -14.25
N GLU A 185 11.70 -4.40 -14.42
CA GLU A 185 12.07 -5.58 -15.20
C GLU A 185 11.95 -5.35 -16.70
N ASN A 186 10.90 -4.64 -17.14
CA ASN A 186 10.64 -4.42 -18.56
C ASN A 186 11.26 -3.13 -19.08
N GLY A 187 11.88 -2.33 -18.24
CA GLY A 187 12.61 -1.13 -18.63
C GLY A 187 11.76 -0.02 -19.23
N GLN A 188 10.46 0.03 -18.94
CA GLN A 188 9.55 1.02 -19.48
C GLN A 188 9.41 2.22 -18.56
N GLY A 189 9.28 3.41 -19.16
CA GLY A 189 9.03 4.65 -18.45
C GLY A 189 10.27 5.32 -17.88
N ASP A 190 10.11 6.57 -17.49
CA ASP A 190 11.15 7.39 -16.90
C ASP A 190 11.02 7.49 -15.39
N VAL A 191 9.80 7.40 -14.89
CA VAL A 191 9.49 7.53 -13.47
C VAL A 191 8.34 6.59 -13.11
N LEU A 192 8.50 5.92 -11.97
CA LEU A 192 7.45 5.13 -11.35
C LEU A 192 6.92 5.92 -10.14
N ILE A 193 5.63 6.20 -10.12
CA ILE A 193 4.96 6.68 -8.89
C ILE A 193 4.74 5.45 -8.03
N ALA A 194 5.39 5.39 -6.88
CA ALA A 194 5.44 4.17 -6.07
C ALA A 194 5.24 4.47 -4.59
N TRP A 195 4.70 3.49 -3.88
CA TRP A 195 4.84 3.45 -2.43
C TRP A 195 6.31 3.28 -2.09
N GLU A 196 6.77 3.89 -1.01
CA GLU A 196 8.19 3.85 -0.65
C GLU A 196 8.72 2.43 -0.42
N ASN A 197 7.88 1.51 0.08
CA ASN A 197 8.30 0.12 0.25
C ASN A 197 8.65 -0.55 -1.08
N GLU A 198 7.88 -0.30 -2.14
CA GLU A 198 8.21 -0.81 -3.48
C GLU A 198 9.49 -0.16 -4.03
N ALA A 199 9.68 1.12 -3.79
CA ALA A 199 10.87 1.84 -4.25
C ALA A 199 12.13 1.34 -3.54
N PHE A 200 12.11 1.17 -2.23
CA PHE A 200 13.23 0.59 -1.50
C PHE A 200 13.49 -0.86 -1.89
N PHE A 201 12.44 -1.63 -2.12
CA PHE A 201 12.57 -3.00 -2.60
C PHE A 201 13.31 -3.03 -3.95
N ALA A 202 12.99 -2.10 -4.86
CA ALA A 202 13.68 -1.99 -6.14
C ALA A 202 15.16 -1.64 -5.97
N LEU A 203 15.51 -0.75 -5.02
CA LEU A 203 16.92 -0.47 -4.71
C LEU A 203 17.66 -1.71 -4.20
N GLN A 204 16.98 -2.55 -3.43
CA GLN A 204 17.52 -3.79 -2.88
C GLN A 204 17.73 -4.85 -3.96
N GLU A 205 16.74 -5.02 -4.84
CA GLU A 205 16.78 -6.03 -5.90
C GLU A 205 17.70 -5.66 -7.06
N TYR A 206 17.85 -4.36 -7.34
CA TYR A 206 18.62 -3.86 -8.48
C TYR A 206 19.61 -2.77 -8.02
N PRO A 207 20.65 -3.15 -7.24
CA PRO A 207 21.60 -2.16 -6.69
C PRO A 207 22.25 -1.30 -7.79
N GLY A 208 22.21 0.02 -7.59
CA GLY A 208 22.84 0.97 -8.50
C GLY A 208 22.06 1.31 -9.77
N GLU A 209 20.86 0.74 -9.95
CA GLU A 209 20.06 0.94 -11.17
C GLU A 209 19.06 2.10 -11.06
N TYR A 210 18.62 2.44 -9.84
CA TYR A 210 17.54 3.39 -9.61
C TYR A 210 17.88 4.34 -8.49
N GLU A 211 17.11 5.43 -8.40
CA GLU A 211 17.15 6.39 -7.30
C GLU A 211 15.72 6.69 -6.85
N ILE A 212 15.56 6.93 -5.55
CA ILE A 212 14.31 7.41 -4.98
C ILE A 212 14.37 8.92 -4.88
N VAL A 213 13.33 9.59 -5.37
CA VAL A 213 13.11 11.02 -5.19
C VAL A 213 11.89 11.20 -4.28
N VAL A 214 12.09 11.86 -3.15
CA VAL A 214 11.01 12.14 -2.20
C VAL A 214 10.38 13.48 -2.59
N PRO A 215 9.09 13.51 -2.95
CA PRO A 215 8.44 14.76 -3.34
C PRO A 215 8.22 15.68 -2.13
N SER A 216 7.95 16.97 -2.38
CA SER A 216 7.71 17.97 -1.32
C SER A 216 6.41 17.73 -0.56
N ALA A 217 5.46 17.04 -1.17
CA ALA A 217 4.17 16.70 -0.55
C ALA A 217 3.71 15.32 -1.04
N SER A 218 3.07 14.57 -0.18
CA SER A 218 2.59 13.23 -0.45
C SER A 218 1.36 12.93 0.40
N VAL A 219 1.03 11.65 0.56
CA VAL A 219 -0.05 11.18 1.43
C VAL A 219 0.47 10.13 2.39
N LEU A 220 -0.18 10.02 3.55
CA LEU A 220 0.01 8.91 4.47
C LEU A 220 -0.88 7.77 4.01
N CYS A 221 -0.27 6.74 3.43
CA CYS A 221 -0.98 5.54 3.02
C CYS A 221 -1.26 4.68 4.25
N GLN A 222 -2.53 4.36 4.47
CA GLN A 222 -2.97 3.57 5.63
C GLN A 222 -3.65 2.30 5.15
N PRO A 223 -2.88 1.21 4.93
CA PRO A 223 -3.46 -0.10 4.68
C PRO A 223 -4.35 -0.53 5.83
N THR A 224 -5.42 -1.23 5.54
CA THR A 224 -6.45 -1.57 6.51
C THR A 224 -6.65 -3.08 6.57
N VAL A 225 -6.73 -3.61 7.79
CA VAL A 225 -6.92 -5.04 8.03
C VAL A 225 -8.25 -5.29 8.71
N ALA A 226 -8.87 -6.44 8.39
CA ALA A 226 -10.14 -6.80 8.98
C ALA A 226 -10.35 -8.32 8.93
N LYS A 227 -11.11 -8.84 9.92
CA LYS A 227 -11.67 -10.19 9.84
C LYS A 227 -12.87 -10.16 8.91
N VAL A 228 -13.05 -11.20 8.12
CA VAL A 228 -14.26 -11.41 7.35
C VAL A 228 -15.22 -12.22 8.23
N ASP A 229 -16.03 -11.53 9.01
CA ASP A 229 -16.81 -12.10 10.13
C ASP A 229 -17.68 -13.28 9.70
N GLU A 230 -18.39 -13.16 8.58
CA GLU A 230 -19.25 -14.24 8.07
C GLU A 230 -18.45 -15.50 7.76
N VAL A 231 -17.23 -15.36 7.24
CA VAL A 231 -16.36 -16.49 6.89
C VAL A 231 -15.73 -17.10 8.13
N THR A 232 -15.22 -16.29 9.05
CA THR A 232 -14.60 -16.78 10.28
C THR A 232 -15.60 -17.50 11.18
N GLN A 233 -16.85 -17.02 11.23
CA GLN A 233 -17.93 -17.68 11.96
C GLN A 233 -18.24 -19.04 11.36
N MET A 234 -18.35 -19.11 10.04
CA MET A 234 -18.61 -20.37 9.33
C MET A 234 -17.48 -21.38 9.53
N ASN A 235 -16.22 -20.91 9.48
CA ASN A 235 -15.04 -21.76 9.55
C ASN A 235 -14.60 -22.06 10.99
N GLY A 236 -15.15 -21.37 12.00
CA GLY A 236 -14.68 -21.47 13.37
C GLY A 236 -13.28 -20.92 13.58
N THR A 237 -12.88 -19.94 12.79
CA THR A 237 -11.54 -19.34 12.79
C THR A 237 -11.49 -17.93 13.40
N GLU A 238 -12.52 -17.51 14.14
CA GLU A 238 -12.60 -16.17 14.70
C GLU A 238 -11.42 -15.84 15.62
N GLU A 239 -11.11 -16.73 16.56
CA GLU A 239 -10.02 -16.54 17.53
C GLU A 239 -8.68 -16.50 16.81
N LEU A 240 -8.47 -17.42 15.87
CA LEU A 240 -7.24 -17.50 15.08
C LEU A 240 -7.05 -16.25 14.21
N ALA A 241 -8.10 -15.82 13.53
CA ALA A 241 -8.08 -14.61 12.70
C ALA A 241 -7.77 -13.35 13.52
N ASP A 242 -8.40 -13.26 14.70
CA ASP A 242 -8.16 -12.13 15.61
C ASP A 242 -6.71 -12.13 16.11
N ALA A 243 -6.19 -13.28 16.49
CA ALA A 243 -4.79 -13.42 16.91
C ALA A 243 -3.83 -13.03 15.77
N TYR A 244 -4.12 -13.46 14.54
CA TYR A 244 -3.30 -13.17 13.37
C TYR A 244 -3.21 -11.67 13.11
N LEU A 245 -4.33 -10.95 13.19
CA LEU A 245 -4.34 -9.51 12.95
C LEU A 245 -3.77 -8.72 14.15
N SER A 246 -4.04 -9.16 15.38
CA SER A 246 -3.48 -8.53 16.59
C SER A 246 -1.97 -8.65 16.65
N PHE A 247 -1.42 -9.77 16.19
CA PHE A 247 0.02 -10.02 16.21
C PHE A 247 0.81 -9.03 15.34
N LEU A 248 0.16 -8.43 14.33
CA LEU A 248 0.76 -7.39 13.50
C LEU A 248 1.25 -6.17 14.32
N TYR A 249 0.70 -5.98 15.51
CA TYR A 249 1.03 -4.85 16.39
C TYR A 249 2.09 -5.17 17.44
N THR A 250 2.57 -6.42 17.52
CA THR A 250 3.64 -6.80 18.45
C THR A 250 4.97 -6.17 18.02
N ASP A 251 5.88 -6.02 18.97
CA ASP A 251 7.19 -5.44 18.68
C ASP A 251 7.93 -6.19 17.57
N ASP A 252 7.90 -7.52 17.62
CA ASP A 252 8.54 -8.35 16.60
C ASP A 252 7.95 -8.10 15.20
N ALA A 253 6.63 -8.04 15.11
CA ALA A 253 5.95 -7.79 13.84
C ALA A 253 6.19 -6.35 13.35
N GLN A 254 6.17 -5.37 14.24
CA GLN A 254 6.44 -3.97 13.91
C GLN A 254 7.88 -3.80 13.36
N ARG A 255 8.86 -4.49 13.95
CA ARG A 255 10.23 -4.47 13.42
C ARG A 255 10.33 -5.17 12.07
N LEU A 256 9.60 -6.27 11.88
CA LEU A 256 9.54 -6.96 10.59
C LEU A 256 8.93 -6.06 9.51
N GLU A 257 7.88 -5.29 9.85
CA GLU A 257 7.30 -4.29 8.96
C GLU A 257 8.36 -3.29 8.50
N ALA A 258 9.12 -2.71 9.45
CA ALA A 258 10.17 -1.75 9.13
C ALA A 258 11.29 -2.38 8.27
N GLN A 259 11.64 -3.64 8.53
CA GLN A 259 12.66 -4.37 7.75
C GLN A 259 12.19 -4.64 6.31
N ASN A 260 10.88 -4.58 6.08
CA ASN A 260 10.28 -4.69 4.74
C ASN A 260 9.85 -3.32 4.19
N PHE A 261 10.38 -2.24 4.75
CA PHE A 261 10.19 -0.86 4.31
C PHE A 261 8.76 -0.32 4.44
N TYR A 262 8.00 -0.88 5.37
CA TYR A 262 6.76 -0.29 5.84
C TYR A 262 7.02 0.49 7.13
N ARG A 263 6.34 1.62 7.29
CA ARG A 263 6.44 2.43 8.51
C ARG A 263 5.64 1.76 9.62
N PRO A 264 6.27 1.27 10.69
CA PRO A 264 5.52 0.73 11.81
C PRO A 264 4.73 1.83 12.51
N VAL A 265 3.57 1.50 13.07
CA VAL A 265 2.74 2.48 13.79
C VAL A 265 3.19 2.66 15.24
N ASN A 266 3.94 1.71 15.80
CA ASN A 266 4.58 1.88 17.10
C ASN A 266 5.65 2.96 17.00
N LYS A 267 5.44 4.08 17.70
CA LYS A 267 6.31 5.26 17.59
C LYS A 267 7.74 5.02 18.05
N ASP A 268 7.93 4.21 19.06
CA ASP A 268 9.29 3.90 19.56
C ASP A 268 10.05 3.04 18.56
N ILE A 269 9.39 2.06 17.95
CA ILE A 269 10.00 1.21 16.93
C ILE A 269 10.23 2.02 15.64
N GLN A 270 9.30 2.90 15.27
CA GLN A 270 9.50 3.80 14.12
C GLN A 270 10.81 4.60 14.28
N LYS A 271 11.08 5.12 15.49
CA LYS A 271 12.30 5.88 15.77
C LYS A 271 13.57 5.05 15.58
N GLU A 272 13.52 3.75 15.85
CA GLU A 272 14.67 2.86 15.64
C GLU A 272 15.13 2.82 14.17
N TYR A 273 14.22 3.12 13.23
CA TYR A 273 14.45 3.03 11.78
C TYR A 273 14.48 4.40 11.10
N GLU A 274 14.43 5.49 11.85
CA GLU A 274 14.50 6.84 11.28
C GLU A 274 15.87 7.13 10.69
N ALA A 275 15.88 7.66 9.45
CA ALA A 275 17.10 8.01 8.74
C ALA A 275 17.86 9.13 9.48
N SER A 276 19.18 9.03 9.51
CA SER A 276 20.05 10.08 10.08
C SER A 276 20.24 11.24 9.12
N SER A 277 19.95 11.05 7.83
CA SER A 277 20.09 12.06 6.77
C SER A 277 18.72 12.57 6.34
N ASP A 278 18.63 13.88 6.06
CA ASP A 278 17.43 14.51 5.51
C ASP A 278 17.41 14.46 3.98
N SER A 279 18.22 13.61 3.35
CA SER A 279 18.29 13.50 1.90
C SER A 279 16.93 13.14 1.31
N ARG A 280 16.53 13.90 0.29
CA ARG A 280 15.31 13.66 -0.50
C ARG A 280 15.61 12.92 -1.81
N ASN A 281 16.89 12.61 -2.06
CA ASN A 281 17.33 11.78 -3.17
C ASN A 281 18.12 10.61 -2.59
N ILE A 282 17.56 9.41 -2.66
CA ILE A 282 18.11 8.22 -2.03
C ILE A 282 18.61 7.29 -3.13
N LYS A 283 19.91 7.03 -3.14
CA LYS A 283 20.56 6.22 -4.19
C LYS A 283 20.80 4.78 -3.75
N GLU A 284 20.82 4.54 -2.43
CA GLU A 284 21.02 3.21 -1.87
C GLU A 284 20.37 3.10 -0.50
N ILE A 285 20.09 1.87 -0.08
CA ILE A 285 19.55 1.62 1.25
C ILE A 285 20.66 1.88 2.27
N PRO A 286 20.39 2.68 3.33
CA PRO A 286 21.40 2.90 4.38
C PRO A 286 21.87 1.57 5.00
N SER A 287 23.17 1.43 5.17
CA SER A 287 23.78 0.19 5.72
C SER A 287 23.35 -0.12 7.14
N ASP A 288 22.96 0.90 7.92
CA ASP A 288 22.44 0.75 9.28
C ASP A 288 20.96 0.35 9.34
N GLY A 289 20.30 0.24 8.19
CA GLY A 289 18.89 -0.11 8.09
C GLY A 289 17.92 1.02 8.45
N LYS A 290 18.44 2.22 8.72
CA LYS A 290 17.63 3.39 9.09
C LYS A 290 17.23 4.16 7.85
N TRP A 291 16.05 3.83 7.33
CA TRP A 291 15.58 4.30 6.02
C TRP A 291 14.43 5.31 6.10
N ILE A 292 13.73 5.42 7.23
CA ILE A 292 12.51 6.22 7.33
C ILE A 292 12.84 7.70 7.25
N VAL A 293 12.47 8.33 6.13
CA VAL A 293 12.62 9.78 5.93
C VAL A 293 11.60 10.51 6.79
N LYS A 294 12.09 11.45 7.62
CA LYS A 294 11.25 12.24 8.51
C LYS A 294 10.72 13.49 7.83
N ASP A 295 9.67 14.05 8.42
CA ASP A 295 9.15 15.40 8.09
C ASP A 295 8.70 15.55 6.63
N ILE A 296 8.16 14.46 6.05
CA ILE A 296 7.47 14.54 4.77
C ILE A 296 6.09 15.15 5.01
N ASP A 297 5.72 16.15 4.21
CA ASP A 297 4.37 16.72 4.22
C ASP A 297 3.41 15.68 3.64
N MET A 298 2.61 15.05 4.50
CA MET A 298 1.69 13.98 4.13
C MET A 298 0.27 14.32 4.56
N ALA A 299 -0.65 14.40 3.61
CA ALA A 299 -2.08 14.42 3.92
C ALA A 299 -2.56 12.99 4.20
N ASP A 300 -3.42 12.81 5.19
CA ASP A 300 -4.15 11.56 5.36
C ASP A 300 -5.51 11.63 4.66
N ILE A 301 -6.27 10.54 4.71
CA ILE A 301 -7.56 10.47 4.00
C ILE A 301 -8.59 11.48 4.51
N ARG A 302 -8.44 11.98 5.74
CA ARG A 302 -9.35 12.99 6.31
C ARG A 302 -9.28 14.32 5.54
N TYR A 303 -8.11 14.63 4.95
CA TYR A 303 -7.98 15.80 4.08
C TYR A 303 -8.96 15.76 2.91
N PHE A 304 -9.29 14.57 2.42
CA PHE A 304 -10.20 14.34 1.30
C PHE A 304 -11.63 14.06 1.76
N GLY A 305 -11.93 14.20 3.05
CA GLY A 305 -13.25 13.93 3.62
C GLY A 305 -13.53 12.48 3.97
N GLY A 306 -12.51 11.63 3.97
CA GLY A 306 -12.65 10.18 4.21
C GLY A 306 -12.79 9.39 2.91
N TRP A 307 -12.70 8.06 3.00
CA TRP A 307 -12.72 7.20 1.81
C TRP A 307 -14.04 7.19 1.07
N GLU A 308 -15.18 7.26 1.79
CA GLU A 308 -16.48 7.30 1.12
C GLU A 308 -16.59 8.53 0.22
N ALA A 309 -16.24 9.71 0.74
CA ALA A 309 -16.25 10.96 -0.02
C ALA A 309 -15.23 10.94 -1.16
N ALA A 310 -14.01 10.47 -0.91
CA ALA A 310 -12.95 10.38 -1.93
C ALA A 310 -13.33 9.42 -3.05
N THR A 311 -13.88 8.27 -2.71
CA THR A 311 -14.32 7.27 -3.70
C THR A 311 -15.41 7.84 -4.60
N GLN A 312 -16.40 8.50 -4.00
CA GLN A 312 -17.51 9.10 -4.75
C GLN A 312 -17.03 10.21 -5.67
N LYS A 313 -16.13 11.07 -5.18
CA LYS A 313 -15.62 12.20 -5.97
C LYS A 313 -14.69 11.77 -7.10
N PHE A 314 -13.76 10.85 -6.83
CA PHE A 314 -12.64 10.57 -7.71
C PHE A 314 -12.75 9.25 -8.47
N PHE A 315 -13.17 8.17 -7.81
CA PHE A 315 -12.91 6.81 -8.30
C PHE A 315 -14.15 5.99 -8.69
N SER A 316 -15.33 6.41 -8.27
CA SER A 316 -16.56 5.75 -8.71
C SER A 316 -16.82 6.03 -10.20
N ASP A 317 -17.68 5.23 -10.80
CA ASP A 317 -18.06 5.41 -12.21
C ASP A 317 -18.61 6.82 -12.43
N GLY A 318 -18.06 7.51 -13.44
CA GLY A 318 -18.38 8.90 -13.72
C GLY A 318 -17.68 9.92 -12.83
N GLY A 319 -16.82 9.49 -11.93
CA GLY A 319 -16.01 10.37 -11.08
C GLY A 319 -14.89 11.08 -11.85
N ILE A 320 -14.08 11.85 -11.12
CA ILE A 320 -13.04 12.70 -11.73
C ILE A 320 -12.02 11.86 -12.52
N PHE A 321 -11.61 10.68 -12.01
CA PHE A 321 -10.64 9.85 -12.73
C PHE A 321 -11.14 9.46 -14.12
N ASP A 322 -12.41 9.09 -14.25
CA ASP A 322 -12.98 8.74 -15.56
C ASP A 322 -12.95 9.92 -16.54
N LYS A 323 -13.02 11.15 -16.04
CA LYS A 323 -12.92 12.36 -16.87
C LYS A 323 -11.49 12.69 -17.25
N ILE A 324 -10.53 12.29 -16.43
CA ILE A 324 -9.10 12.56 -16.63
C ILE A 324 -8.48 11.55 -17.59
N TYR A 325 -8.78 10.28 -17.41
CA TYR A 325 -8.15 9.19 -18.17
C TYR A 325 -9.24 8.47 -18.98
N ASP A 326 -9.25 8.73 -20.25
CA ASP A 326 -10.25 8.27 -21.20
C ASP A 326 -9.67 7.20 -22.13
#